data_f405712541bfd18cce85c8c35b769ea0
#
_entry.id   f405712541bfd18cce85c8c35b769ea0
#
_cell.length_a   1.000
_cell.length_b   1.000
_cell.length_c   1.000
_cell.angle_alpha   90.00
_cell.angle_beta   90.00
_cell.angle_gamma   90.00
#
_symmetry.space_group_name_H-M   'P 1'
#
loop_
_entity.id
_entity.type
_entity.pdbx_description
1 polymer ?
#
loop_
_entity_poly.entity_id
_entity_poly.type
_entity_poly.pdbx_seq_one_letter_code
_entity_poly.pdbx_strand_id
1 'polypeptide(L)'
;MSNFVIPLEVAERVSQLGQRIRVARIRRGWSVAHLASKAGINRNTLTALELGKPGAAVGVCFTVLWVLGLDRSLDAVADPDGDLHGKALEASRRPMRVGNVRKATDDYDF
;
A
#
# COMPACT_ATOMS: atom_id res chain seq x y z
N MET A 1 21.78 9.86 -7.03
CA MET A 1 20.50 10.08 -7.69
C MET A 1 19.96 8.76 -8.25
N SER A 2 18.73 8.51 -8.01
CA SER A 2 18.13 7.25 -8.42
C SER A 2 17.68 7.29 -9.88
N ASN A 3 18.07 6.26 -10.65
CA ASN A 3 17.59 6.07 -12.00
C ASN A 3 16.46 5.04 -12.07
N PHE A 4 15.75 4.91 -10.97
CA PHE A 4 14.69 3.93 -10.88
C PHE A 4 13.57 4.23 -11.86
N VAL A 5 13.25 3.25 -12.68
CA VAL A 5 12.15 3.31 -13.64
C VAL A 5 11.14 2.25 -13.22
N ILE A 6 9.91 2.67 -12.95
CA ILE A 6 8.88 1.70 -12.57
C ILE A 6 8.24 1.07 -13.81
N PRO A 7 7.84 -0.20 -13.73
CA PRO A 7 7.10 -0.83 -14.82
C PRO A 7 5.77 -0.11 -15.09
N LEU A 8 5.30 -0.20 -16.33
CA LEU A 8 4.04 0.43 -16.70
C LEU A 8 2.88 -0.04 -15.82
N GLU A 9 2.81 -1.33 -15.52
CA GLU A 9 1.74 -1.88 -14.69
C GLU A 9 1.73 -1.28 -13.29
N VAL A 10 2.92 -0.99 -12.75
CA VAL A 10 3.05 -0.35 -11.45
C VAL A 10 2.63 1.12 -11.55
N ALA A 11 3.07 1.81 -12.61
CA ALA A 11 2.70 3.21 -12.83
C ALA A 11 1.19 3.37 -12.93
N GLU A 12 0.51 2.46 -13.59
CA GLU A 12 -0.94 2.48 -13.71
C GLU A 12 -1.62 2.34 -12.35
N ARG A 13 -1.11 1.46 -11.49
CA ARG A 13 -1.67 1.29 -10.15
C ARG A 13 -1.42 2.49 -9.26
N VAL A 14 -0.26 3.10 -9.37
CA VAL A 14 0.05 4.32 -8.61
C VAL A 14 -0.87 5.46 -9.07
N SER A 15 -1.07 5.59 -10.37
CA SER A 15 -1.98 6.59 -10.93
C SER A 15 -3.42 6.35 -10.46
N GLN A 16 -3.87 5.10 -10.47
CA GLN A 16 -5.21 4.74 -10.00
C GLN A 16 -5.39 5.06 -8.52
N LEU A 17 -4.40 4.78 -7.70
CA LEU A 17 -4.46 5.11 -6.27
C LEU A 17 -4.57 6.63 -6.08
N GLY A 18 -3.76 7.40 -6.78
CA GLY A 18 -3.83 8.85 -6.71
C GLY A 18 -5.21 9.39 -7.07
N GLN A 19 -5.80 8.85 -8.15
CA GLN A 19 -7.14 9.20 -8.59
C GLN A 19 -8.19 8.89 -7.51
N ARG A 20 -8.07 7.72 -6.89
CA ARG A 20 -9.00 7.30 -5.83
C ARG A 20 -8.89 8.20 -4.59
N ILE A 21 -7.69 8.61 -4.25
CA ILE A 21 -7.48 9.55 -3.15
C ILE A 21 -8.14 10.90 -3.48
N ARG A 22 -7.96 11.37 -4.71
CA ARG A 22 -8.59 12.61 -5.15
C ARG A 22 -10.11 12.53 -5.07
N VAL A 23 -10.69 11.46 -5.55
CA VAL A 23 -12.14 11.26 -5.48
C VAL A 23 -12.61 11.25 -4.03
N ALA A 24 -11.91 10.54 -3.17
CA ALA A 24 -12.27 10.48 -1.75
C ALA A 24 -12.22 11.85 -1.08
N ARG A 25 -11.22 12.65 -1.42
CA ARG A 25 -11.11 14.02 -0.92
C ARG A 25 -12.27 14.88 -1.40
N ILE A 26 -12.57 14.82 -2.68
CA ILE A 26 -13.64 15.63 -3.29
C ILE A 26 -15.00 15.25 -2.70
N ARG A 27 -15.24 13.95 -2.50
CA ARG A 27 -16.49 13.48 -1.88
C ARG A 27 -16.71 14.06 -0.49
N ARG A 28 -15.64 14.39 0.21
CA ARG A 28 -15.72 14.99 1.56
C ARG A 28 -15.78 16.51 1.51
N GLY A 29 -15.75 17.10 0.31
CA GLY A 29 -15.77 18.54 0.16
C GLY A 29 -14.48 19.21 0.63
N TRP A 30 -13.37 18.49 0.64
CA TRP A 30 -12.10 19.02 1.14
C TRP A 30 -11.21 19.56 0.02
N SER A 31 -10.57 20.69 0.28
CA SER A 31 -9.53 21.20 -0.59
C SER A 31 -8.24 20.38 -0.42
N VAL A 32 -7.33 20.53 -1.39
CA VAL A 32 -5.98 19.96 -1.26
C VAL A 32 -5.31 20.49 0.01
N ALA A 33 -5.40 21.79 0.25
CA ALA A 33 -4.79 22.39 1.43
C ALA A 33 -5.36 21.81 2.73
N HIS A 34 -6.65 21.56 2.76
CA HIS A 34 -7.30 21.01 3.95
C HIS A 34 -6.83 19.59 4.24
N LEU A 35 -6.82 18.72 3.24
CA LEU A 35 -6.36 17.34 3.42
C LEU A 35 -4.87 17.29 3.77
N ALA A 36 -4.06 18.08 3.08
CA ALA A 36 -2.62 18.14 3.36
C ALA A 36 -2.36 18.58 4.80
N SER A 37 -3.09 19.58 5.27
CA SER A 37 -2.97 20.05 6.65
C SER A 37 -3.35 18.96 7.66
N LYS A 38 -4.44 18.25 7.41
CA LYS A 38 -4.88 17.16 8.29
C LYS A 38 -3.87 16.02 8.32
N ALA A 39 -3.23 15.74 7.21
CA ALA A 39 -2.23 14.68 7.11
C ALA A 39 -0.82 15.12 7.55
N GLY A 40 -0.63 16.41 7.80
CA GLY A 40 0.67 16.93 8.21
C GLY A 40 1.70 16.91 7.09
N ILE A 41 1.27 17.07 5.84
CA ILE A 41 2.16 17.05 4.69
C ILE A 41 2.04 18.34 3.88
N ASN A 42 3.02 18.57 3.02
CA ASN A 42 3.03 19.70 2.11
C ASN A 42 1.97 19.49 1.01
N ARG A 43 1.34 20.59 0.59
CA ARG A 43 0.33 20.54 -0.48
C ARG A 43 0.90 19.97 -1.77
N ASN A 44 2.14 20.33 -2.10
CA ASN A 44 2.77 19.80 -3.31
C ASN A 44 2.96 18.29 -3.24
N THR A 45 3.24 17.77 -2.06
CA THR A 45 3.34 16.32 -1.84
C THR A 45 2.01 15.64 -2.09
N LEU A 46 0.93 16.22 -1.59
CA LEU A 46 -0.40 15.66 -1.82
C LEU A 46 -0.80 15.75 -3.29
N THR A 47 -0.53 16.89 -3.93
CA THR A 47 -0.82 17.05 -5.35
C THR A 47 -0.09 16.02 -6.19
N ALA A 48 1.20 15.77 -5.89
CA ALA A 48 1.98 14.75 -6.59
C ALA A 48 1.38 13.36 -6.38
N LEU A 49 0.94 13.05 -5.16
CA LEU A 49 0.31 11.77 -4.86
C LEU A 49 -0.98 11.59 -5.67
N GLU A 50 -1.83 12.61 -5.71
CA GLU A 50 -3.09 12.54 -6.46
C GLU A 50 -2.88 12.44 -7.96
N LEU A 51 -1.79 13.01 -8.46
CA LEU A 51 -1.42 12.91 -9.88
C LEU A 51 -0.77 11.57 -10.22
N GLY A 52 -0.55 10.71 -9.25
CA GLY A 52 0.02 9.40 -9.49
C GLY A 52 1.52 9.39 -9.68
N LYS A 53 2.22 10.40 -9.16
CA LYS A 53 3.68 10.40 -9.22
C LYS A 53 4.24 9.38 -8.22
N PRO A 54 5.21 8.56 -8.63
CA PRO A 54 5.63 7.41 -7.83
C PRO A 54 6.57 7.73 -6.68
N GLY A 55 6.94 8.98 -6.48
CA GLY A 55 7.95 9.34 -5.49
C GLY A 55 7.46 9.49 -4.06
N ALA A 56 6.17 9.30 -3.78
CA ALA A 56 5.64 9.48 -2.44
C ALA A 56 6.06 8.34 -1.52
N ALA A 57 6.47 8.68 -0.30
CA ALA A 57 6.79 7.67 0.71
C ALA A 57 5.55 6.90 1.12
N VAL A 58 5.73 5.62 1.44
CA VAL A 58 4.63 4.75 1.87
C VAL A 58 3.91 5.32 3.07
N GLY A 59 4.65 5.80 4.07
CA GLY A 59 4.04 6.37 5.27
C GLY A 59 3.19 7.60 4.99
N VAL A 60 3.61 8.43 4.05
CA VAL A 60 2.82 9.60 3.62
C VAL A 60 1.51 9.14 2.99
N CYS A 61 1.59 8.19 2.07
CA CYS A 61 0.41 7.66 1.39
C CYS A 61 -0.57 7.05 2.40
N PHE A 62 -0.07 6.24 3.32
CA PHE A 62 -0.90 5.56 4.31
C PHE A 62 -1.52 6.56 5.28
N THR A 63 -0.79 7.62 5.65
CA THR A 63 -1.33 8.67 6.51
C THR A 63 -2.50 9.39 5.82
N VAL A 64 -2.37 9.69 4.54
CA VAL A 64 -3.46 10.30 3.77
C VAL A 64 -4.70 9.41 3.76
N LEU A 65 -4.52 8.12 3.52
CA LEU A 65 -5.63 7.17 3.54
C LEU A 65 -6.27 7.09 4.92
N TRP A 66 -5.46 7.13 5.97
CA TRP A 66 -5.96 7.12 7.34
C TRP A 66 -6.81 8.36 7.64
N VAL A 67 -6.35 9.54 7.24
CA VAL A 67 -7.11 10.79 7.41
C VAL A 67 -8.45 10.72 6.68
N LEU A 68 -8.46 10.07 5.51
CA LEU A 68 -9.69 9.88 4.73
C LEU A 68 -10.60 8.79 5.31
N GLY A 69 -10.14 8.06 6.31
CA GLY A 69 -10.89 6.93 6.87
C GLY A 69 -10.84 5.67 6.02
N LEU A 70 -9.84 5.57 5.13
CA LEU A 70 -9.70 4.46 4.19
C LEU A 70 -8.51 3.55 4.50
N ASP A 71 -7.93 3.69 5.68
CA ASP A 71 -6.76 2.91 6.07
C ASP A 71 -7.03 1.41 6.13
N ARG A 72 -8.27 1.00 6.41
CA ARG A 72 -8.61 -0.43 6.44
C ARG A 72 -8.50 -1.09 5.07
N SER A 73 -8.57 -0.33 3.99
CA SER A 73 -8.35 -0.88 2.66
C SER A 73 -6.92 -1.39 2.48
N LEU A 74 -6.01 -0.97 3.36
CA LEU A 74 -4.62 -1.43 3.35
C LEU A 74 -4.43 -2.79 4.00
N ASP A 75 -5.42 -3.29 4.72
CA ASP A 75 -5.29 -4.57 5.41
C ASP A 75 -5.09 -5.73 4.45
N ALA A 76 -5.54 -5.59 3.20
CA ALA A 76 -5.38 -6.61 2.18
C ALA A 76 -4.06 -6.51 1.42
N VAL A 77 -3.28 -5.44 1.65
CA VAL A 77 -2.03 -5.25 0.91
C VAL A 77 -1.01 -6.30 1.34
N ALA A 78 -0.59 -7.13 0.39
CA ALA A 78 0.40 -8.17 0.62
C ALA A 78 0.03 -9.14 1.75
N ASP A 79 -1.27 -9.31 2.00
CA ASP A 79 -1.76 -10.20 3.03
C ASP A 79 -1.31 -11.64 2.74
N PRO A 80 -0.59 -12.29 3.65
CA PRO A 80 -0.13 -13.68 3.43
C PRO A 80 -1.25 -14.65 3.10
N ASP A 81 -2.44 -14.45 3.66
CA ASP A 81 -3.56 -15.34 3.39
C ASP A 81 -4.10 -15.21 1.98
N GLY A 82 -3.87 -14.08 1.33
CA GLY A 82 -4.22 -13.88 -0.08
C GLY A 82 -3.13 -14.30 -1.05
N ASP A 83 -1.98 -14.69 -0.56
CA ASP A 83 -0.83 -15.07 -1.38
C ASP A 83 -0.87 -16.57 -1.68
N LEU A 84 -1.72 -16.98 -2.61
CA LEU A 84 -1.89 -18.39 -2.94
C LEU A 84 -0.63 -18.99 -3.52
N HIS A 85 0.07 -18.23 -4.35
CA HIS A 85 1.33 -18.70 -4.96
C HIS A 85 2.39 -18.91 -3.89
N GLY A 86 2.54 -17.98 -2.95
CA GLY A 86 3.48 -18.11 -1.84
C GLY A 86 3.17 -19.30 -0.96
N LYS A 87 1.89 -19.55 -0.69
CA LYS A 87 1.47 -20.74 0.07
C LYS A 87 1.86 -22.02 -0.65
N ALA A 88 1.68 -22.07 -1.95
CA ALA A 88 2.05 -23.25 -2.75
C ALA A 88 3.57 -23.47 -2.73
N LEU A 89 4.35 -22.39 -2.86
CA LEU A 89 5.80 -22.48 -2.78
C LEU A 89 6.27 -22.96 -1.42
N GLU A 90 5.68 -22.44 -0.36
CA GLU A 90 6.01 -22.85 0.99
C GLU A 90 5.71 -24.32 1.20
N ALA A 91 4.54 -24.78 0.77
CA ALA A 91 4.15 -26.17 0.90
C ALA A 91 5.12 -27.10 0.17
N SER A 92 5.62 -26.72 -1.00
CA SER A 92 6.55 -27.53 -1.77
C SER A 92 7.93 -27.62 -1.13
N ARG A 93 8.30 -26.65 -0.29
CA ARG A 93 9.60 -26.62 0.38
C ARG A 93 9.60 -27.30 1.74
N ARG A 94 8.42 -27.50 2.32
CA ARG A 94 8.34 -28.07 3.66
C ARG A 94 8.70 -29.55 3.64
N PRO A 95 9.52 -29.98 4.60
CA PRO A 95 9.71 -31.40 4.80
C PRO A 95 8.40 -32.05 5.19
N MET A 96 8.15 -33.24 4.66
CA MET A 96 6.96 -34.00 5.02
C MET A 96 7.19 -34.65 6.40
N ARG A 97 6.93 -33.85 7.45
CA ARG A 97 7.12 -34.28 8.82
C ARG A 97 5.86 -34.14 9.63
N VAL A 98 5.45 -35.23 10.22
CA VAL A 98 4.35 -35.21 11.17
C VAL A 98 4.84 -34.56 12.46
N GLY A 99 4.06 -33.67 13.02
CA GLY A 99 4.36 -33.08 14.32
C GLY A 99 5.08 -31.75 14.29
N ASN A 100 5.39 -31.20 13.13
CA ASN A 100 6.08 -29.92 12.99
C ASN A 100 5.15 -28.74 12.74
N VAL A 101 3.90 -28.92 13.05
CA VAL A 101 2.88 -27.94 12.67
C VAL A 101 3.10 -26.57 13.32
N ARG A 102 3.51 -26.54 14.57
CA ARG A 102 3.67 -25.25 15.27
C ARG A 102 4.87 -24.45 14.82
N LYS A 103 5.77 -25.03 14.04
CA LYS A 103 6.88 -24.26 13.49
C LYS A 103 6.46 -23.37 12.35
N ALA A 104 5.28 -23.55 11.85
CA ALA A 104 4.76 -22.71 10.78
C ALA A 104 4.66 -21.25 11.17
N THR A 105 4.39 -20.95 12.44
CA THR A 105 4.32 -19.58 12.91
C THR A 105 5.66 -18.89 12.92
N ASP A 106 6.73 -19.64 13.17
CA ASP A 106 8.07 -19.07 13.19
C ASP A 106 8.55 -18.67 11.80
N ASP A 107 8.00 -19.27 10.76
CA ASP A 107 8.38 -18.99 9.39
C ASP A 107 8.01 -17.57 8.95
N TYR A 108 7.12 -16.92 9.65
CA TYR A 108 6.64 -15.58 9.33
C TYR A 108 7.22 -14.51 10.23
N ASP A 109 8.11 -14.88 11.10
CA ASP A 109 8.74 -13.97 12.00
C ASP A 109 10.01 -13.41 11.35
N PHE A 110 9.94 -12.20 10.90
CA PHE A 110 11.05 -11.56 10.21
C PHE A 110 11.79 -10.60 11.12
#